data_a12ef1151c29784f62625dedfc5c601f
#
_entry.id   a12ef1151c29784f62625dedfc5c601f
#
_cell.length_a   1.000
_cell.length_b   1.000
_cell.length_c   1.000
_cell.angle_alpha   90.00
_cell.angle_beta   90.00
_cell.angle_gamma   90.00
#
_symmetry.space_group_name_H-M   'P 1'
#
loop_
_entity.id
_entity.type
_entity.pdbx_description
1 polymer ?
#
loop_
_entity_poly.entity_id
_entity_poly.type
_entity_poly.pdbx_seq_one_letter_code
_entity_poly.pdbx_strand_id
1 'polypeptide(L)'
;MTRVGLLFPGEMGALVGEAADAEVLWASEGRSPETAARAEEGGFRDVGSVEALVAESEIVLGICPPAIAEEVAGAAAEAGFEGVYVEANAIAPARAERIAAETGLRVVDGGIIARTNVNLYLSGGEGEVAAVAELFDGSDVNAIPLPGGIGAASALKMAFGGWNKIGVLLAAQSYAIARAYGVAGALAGEGVGAEGIPRAGPKAWRWQAEMEEIAATCAALGLPEGLGKAAAEVCERWARHRGGTPELSELLDDLRVTD
;
A
#
# COMPACT_ATOMS: atom_id res chain seq x y z
N MET A 1 -17.15 22.44 -6.21
CA MET A 1 -16.58 21.11 -6.46
C MET A 1 -15.25 21.10 -5.76
N THR A 2 -15.04 20.16 -4.87
CA THR A 2 -13.78 20.03 -4.10
C THR A 2 -12.63 19.71 -5.05
N ARG A 3 -11.44 20.26 -4.80
CA ARG A 3 -10.24 19.96 -5.58
C ARG A 3 -9.32 19.06 -4.76
N VAL A 4 -9.01 17.90 -5.33
CA VAL A 4 -8.18 16.89 -4.71
C VAL A 4 -6.87 16.76 -5.47
N GLY A 5 -5.75 16.96 -4.79
CA GLY A 5 -4.42 16.71 -5.34
C GLY A 5 -4.02 15.25 -5.18
N LEU A 6 -3.59 14.59 -6.24
CA LEU A 6 -3.05 13.24 -6.22
C LEU A 6 -1.56 13.29 -6.55
N LEU A 7 -0.71 13.12 -5.56
CA LEU A 7 0.74 13.27 -5.71
C LEU A 7 1.38 12.14 -6.53
N PHE A 8 0.79 10.96 -6.56
CA PHE A 8 1.35 9.81 -7.27
C PHE A 8 0.24 8.95 -7.89
N PRO A 9 -0.20 9.20 -9.15
CA PRO A 9 -1.20 8.38 -9.83
C PRO A 9 -0.62 7.02 -10.28
N GLY A 10 -0.19 6.21 -9.29
CA GLY A 10 0.10 4.79 -9.47
C GLY A 10 -1.19 3.99 -9.60
N GLU A 11 -1.09 2.65 -9.63
CA GLU A 11 -2.23 1.75 -9.78
C GLU A 11 -3.31 1.99 -8.70
N MET A 12 -2.92 2.14 -7.43
CA MET A 12 -3.86 2.41 -6.33
C MET A 12 -4.27 3.88 -6.26
N GLY A 13 -3.33 4.79 -6.54
CA GLY A 13 -3.63 6.23 -6.55
C GLY A 13 -4.66 6.59 -7.60
N ALA A 14 -4.51 6.08 -8.83
CA ALA A 14 -5.47 6.30 -9.91
C ALA A 14 -6.85 5.76 -9.53
N LEU A 15 -6.93 4.51 -9.05
CA LEU A 15 -8.19 3.89 -8.64
C LEU A 15 -8.93 4.69 -7.57
N VAL A 16 -8.21 5.19 -6.56
CA VAL A 16 -8.83 6.02 -5.50
C VAL A 16 -9.18 7.40 -6.02
N GLY A 17 -8.33 8.01 -6.86
CA GLY A 17 -8.59 9.32 -7.46
C GLY A 17 -9.82 9.31 -8.37
N GLU A 18 -9.99 8.29 -9.22
CA GLU A 18 -11.15 8.13 -10.10
C GLU A 18 -12.48 7.99 -9.34
N ALA A 19 -12.42 7.41 -8.13
CA ALA A 19 -13.59 7.20 -7.30
C ALA A 19 -14.03 8.43 -6.51
N ALA A 20 -13.18 9.46 -6.41
CA ALA A 20 -13.49 10.67 -5.64
C ALA A 20 -14.46 11.59 -6.38
N ASP A 21 -15.53 12.04 -5.71
CA ASP A 21 -16.43 13.08 -6.23
C ASP A 21 -15.77 14.46 -6.11
N ALA A 22 -14.74 14.70 -6.95
CA ALA A 22 -13.91 15.88 -6.93
C ALA A 22 -13.27 16.19 -8.29
N GLU A 23 -12.78 17.41 -8.48
CA GLU A 23 -11.80 17.68 -9.53
C GLU A 23 -10.44 17.18 -9.06
N VAL A 24 -9.91 16.12 -9.70
CA VAL A 24 -8.62 15.54 -9.33
C VAL A 24 -7.49 16.18 -10.12
N LEU A 25 -6.52 16.71 -9.39
CA LEU A 25 -5.31 17.36 -9.91
C LEU A 25 -4.12 16.41 -9.71
N TRP A 26 -3.16 16.44 -10.63
CA TRP A 26 -1.91 15.72 -10.44
C TRP A 26 -0.72 16.54 -10.95
N ALA A 27 0.48 16.20 -10.48
CA ALA A 27 1.73 16.84 -10.89
C ALA A 27 2.54 15.91 -11.78
N SER A 28 2.76 16.28 -13.03
CA SER A 28 3.45 15.45 -14.03
C SER A 28 4.97 15.51 -13.93
N GLU A 29 5.53 16.51 -13.27
CA GLU A 29 6.97 16.70 -13.16
C GLU A 29 7.67 15.47 -12.56
N GLY A 30 8.68 14.94 -13.25
CA GLY A 30 9.46 13.77 -12.81
C GLY A 30 8.71 12.44 -12.85
N ARG A 31 7.53 12.35 -13.46
CA ARG A 31 6.73 11.11 -13.53
C ARG A 31 7.01 10.32 -14.82
N SER A 32 6.82 9.00 -14.73
CA SER A 32 7.01 8.11 -15.88
C SER A 32 5.86 8.24 -16.90
N PRO A 33 6.08 7.88 -18.17
CA PRO A 33 5.02 7.84 -19.19
C PRO A 33 3.83 6.96 -18.79
N GLU A 34 4.08 5.85 -18.08
CA GLU A 34 3.01 4.95 -17.61
C GLU A 34 2.16 5.61 -16.51
N THR A 35 2.76 6.47 -15.68
CA THR A 35 2.04 7.25 -14.68
C THR A 35 1.20 8.34 -15.35
N ALA A 36 1.75 9.02 -16.35
CA ALA A 36 1.03 10.03 -17.12
C ALA A 36 -0.16 9.43 -17.88
N ALA A 37 0.00 8.26 -18.51
CA ALA A 37 -1.09 7.57 -19.20
C ALA A 37 -2.25 7.25 -18.24
N ARG A 38 -1.95 6.73 -17.02
CA ARG A 38 -3.01 6.47 -16.01
C ARG A 38 -3.72 7.73 -15.56
N ALA A 39 -2.99 8.83 -15.38
CA ALA A 39 -3.60 10.10 -15.01
C ALA A 39 -4.54 10.64 -16.11
N GLU A 40 -4.14 10.47 -17.37
CA GLU A 40 -4.97 10.82 -18.53
C GLU A 40 -6.22 9.94 -18.63
N GLU A 41 -6.07 8.61 -18.45
CA GLU A 41 -7.19 7.66 -18.42
C GLU A 41 -8.18 7.96 -17.29
N GLY A 42 -7.68 8.37 -16.11
CA GLY A 42 -8.50 8.80 -14.98
C GLY A 42 -9.11 10.20 -15.14
N GLY A 43 -8.80 10.91 -16.21
CA GLY A 43 -9.31 12.27 -16.46
C GLY A 43 -8.75 13.32 -15.49
N PHE A 44 -7.56 13.08 -14.89
CA PHE A 44 -6.95 13.99 -13.93
C PHE A 44 -6.33 15.21 -14.62
N ARG A 45 -6.56 16.40 -14.07
CA ARG A 45 -5.99 17.63 -14.59
C ARG A 45 -4.52 17.78 -14.21
N ASP A 46 -3.65 17.84 -15.19
CA ASP A 46 -2.24 18.10 -14.96
C ASP A 46 -2.01 19.58 -14.60
N VAL A 47 -1.32 19.80 -13.49
CA VAL A 47 -0.92 21.13 -13.01
C VAL A 47 0.60 21.34 -13.02
N GLY A 48 1.34 20.36 -13.53
CA GLY A 48 2.78 20.40 -13.73
C GLY A 48 3.60 20.07 -12.49
N SER A 49 3.54 20.88 -11.42
CA SER A 49 4.39 20.73 -10.24
C SER A 49 3.62 20.48 -8.96
N VAL A 50 4.34 20.06 -7.90
CA VAL A 50 3.77 19.83 -6.55
C VAL A 50 3.29 21.17 -5.96
N GLU A 51 4.02 22.27 -6.17
CA GLU A 51 3.64 23.59 -5.68
C GLU A 51 2.32 24.05 -6.28
N ALA A 52 2.12 23.87 -7.59
CA ALA A 52 0.86 24.18 -8.25
C ALA A 52 -0.28 23.31 -7.75
N LEU A 53 0.00 22.02 -7.53
CA LEU A 53 -0.97 21.05 -7.02
C LEU A 53 -1.46 21.46 -5.62
N VAL A 54 -0.57 21.72 -4.67
CA VAL A 54 -0.96 22.05 -3.29
C VAL A 54 -1.65 23.42 -3.21
N ALA A 55 -1.24 24.38 -4.06
CA ALA A 55 -1.85 25.71 -4.12
C ALA A 55 -3.32 25.68 -4.56
N GLU A 56 -3.71 24.69 -5.35
CA GLU A 56 -5.07 24.54 -5.86
C GLU A 56 -5.92 23.51 -5.10
N SER A 57 -5.33 22.66 -4.26
CA SER A 57 -6.00 21.54 -3.60
C SER A 57 -6.51 21.88 -2.20
N GLU A 58 -7.66 21.35 -1.84
CA GLU A 58 -8.22 21.36 -0.49
C GLU A 58 -7.84 20.11 0.29
N ILE A 59 -7.73 18.98 -0.42
CA ILE A 59 -7.29 17.68 0.10
C ILE A 59 -6.20 17.15 -0.82
N VAL A 60 -5.14 16.58 -0.25
CA VAL A 60 -4.06 15.93 -1.00
C VAL A 60 -3.97 14.46 -0.62
N LEU A 61 -4.02 13.57 -1.61
CA LEU A 61 -3.87 12.13 -1.45
C LEU A 61 -2.39 11.75 -1.70
N GLY A 62 -1.71 11.32 -0.65
CA GLY A 62 -0.38 10.72 -0.66
C GLY A 62 -0.49 9.21 -0.82
N ILE A 63 -0.51 8.69 -2.06
CA ILE A 63 -0.61 7.25 -2.37
C ILE A 63 0.57 6.89 -3.26
N CYS A 64 1.71 6.57 -2.66
CA CYS A 64 2.99 6.32 -3.32
C CYS A 64 3.63 5.00 -2.82
N PRO A 65 4.78 4.59 -3.36
CA PRO A 65 5.53 3.49 -2.76
C PRO A 65 5.95 3.81 -1.31
N PRO A 66 5.86 2.85 -0.37
CA PRO A 66 6.20 3.07 1.04
C PRO A 66 7.56 3.72 1.29
N ALA A 67 8.55 3.40 0.44
CA ALA A 67 9.92 3.90 0.59
C ALA A 67 10.07 5.42 0.47
N ILE A 68 9.12 6.10 -0.18
CA ILE A 68 9.17 7.56 -0.43
C ILE A 68 8.03 8.34 0.26
N ALA A 69 7.32 7.70 1.20
CA ALA A 69 6.16 8.31 1.86
C ALA A 69 6.51 9.62 2.58
N GLU A 70 7.61 9.64 3.34
CA GLU A 70 8.10 10.85 4.05
C GLU A 70 8.54 11.95 3.08
N GLU A 71 9.22 11.58 1.98
CA GLU A 71 9.66 12.53 0.95
C GLU A 71 8.46 13.21 0.29
N VAL A 72 7.44 12.42 -0.06
CA VAL A 72 6.21 12.92 -0.70
C VAL A 72 5.42 13.83 0.22
N ALA A 73 5.27 13.46 1.49
CA ALA A 73 4.61 14.30 2.49
C ALA A 73 5.41 15.58 2.80
N GLY A 74 6.75 15.43 2.89
CA GLY A 74 7.67 16.56 3.07
C GLY A 74 7.57 17.57 1.94
N ALA A 75 7.52 17.12 0.68
CA ALA A 75 7.35 18.00 -0.48
C ALA A 75 6.04 18.80 -0.43
N ALA A 76 4.94 18.20 0.00
CA ALA A 76 3.67 18.93 0.19
C ALA A 76 3.77 19.97 1.31
N ALA A 77 4.45 19.65 2.41
CA ALA A 77 4.67 20.58 3.51
C ALA A 77 5.58 21.74 3.11
N GLU A 78 6.69 21.46 2.42
CA GLU A 78 7.63 22.47 1.92
C GLU A 78 6.98 23.41 0.89
N ALA A 79 6.04 22.89 0.10
CA ALA A 79 5.23 23.68 -0.81
C ALA A 79 4.13 24.52 -0.11
N GLY A 80 4.03 24.45 1.24
CA GLY A 80 3.11 25.24 2.05
C GLY A 80 1.67 24.76 2.05
N PHE A 81 1.43 23.46 1.92
CA PHE A 81 0.07 22.91 1.97
C PHE A 81 -0.58 23.10 3.34
N GLU A 82 -1.76 23.73 3.37
CA GLU A 82 -2.53 23.99 4.60
C GLU A 82 -3.83 23.17 4.69
N GLY A 83 -4.16 22.40 3.65
CA GLY A 83 -5.36 21.56 3.60
C GLY A 83 -5.20 20.23 4.35
N VAL A 84 -6.02 19.25 4.01
CA VAL A 84 -5.97 17.90 4.60
C VAL A 84 -5.08 16.99 3.76
N TYR A 85 -4.03 16.44 4.36
CA TYR A 85 -3.15 15.47 3.73
C TYR A 85 -3.56 14.04 4.13
N VAL A 86 -3.90 13.21 3.16
CA VAL A 86 -4.24 11.80 3.39
C VAL A 86 -2.99 10.96 3.14
N GLU A 87 -2.39 10.44 4.20
CA GLU A 87 -1.31 9.46 4.13
C GLU A 87 -1.92 8.06 3.97
N ALA A 88 -1.94 7.51 2.74
CA ALA A 88 -2.61 6.24 2.49
C ALA A 88 -1.66 5.17 1.89
N ASN A 89 -0.41 5.17 2.35
CA ASN A 89 0.61 4.21 1.98
C ASN A 89 0.59 2.97 2.90
N ALA A 90 1.25 1.91 2.47
CA ALA A 90 1.40 0.71 3.28
C ALA A 90 2.64 0.83 4.19
N ILE A 91 2.57 1.72 5.18
CA ILE A 91 3.64 2.04 6.12
C ILE A 91 3.27 1.65 7.56
N ALA A 92 4.29 1.51 8.41
CA ALA A 92 4.07 1.26 9.83
C ALA A 92 3.35 2.44 10.52
N PRO A 93 2.48 2.19 11.52
CA PRO A 93 1.77 3.26 12.25
C PRO A 93 2.69 4.36 12.76
N ALA A 94 3.84 3.99 13.32
CA ALA A 94 4.83 4.95 13.82
C ALA A 94 5.41 5.86 12.72
N ARG A 95 5.42 5.42 11.45
CA ARG A 95 5.81 6.28 10.32
C ARG A 95 4.73 7.30 9.98
N ALA A 96 3.45 6.89 9.97
CA ALA A 96 2.34 7.82 9.76
C ALA A 96 2.28 8.90 10.86
N GLU A 97 2.47 8.49 12.13
CA GLU A 97 2.57 9.41 13.26
C GLU A 97 3.76 10.37 13.13
N ARG A 98 4.93 9.86 12.69
CA ARG A 98 6.13 10.66 12.47
C ARG A 98 5.93 11.66 11.32
N ILE A 99 5.34 11.25 10.19
CA ILE A 99 5.01 12.16 9.09
C ILE A 99 4.16 13.33 9.59
N ALA A 100 3.11 13.08 10.36
CA ALA A 100 2.27 14.13 10.91
C ALA A 100 3.05 15.06 11.85
N ALA A 101 3.91 14.52 12.72
CA ALA A 101 4.67 15.30 13.70
C ALA A 101 5.77 16.16 13.04
N GLU A 102 6.48 15.63 12.04
CA GLU A 102 7.62 16.29 11.41
C GLU A 102 7.21 17.30 10.33
N THR A 103 6.13 17.01 9.59
CA THR A 103 5.66 17.92 8.52
C THR A 103 4.74 19.02 9.03
N GLY A 104 4.07 18.83 10.16
CA GLY A 104 3.05 19.73 10.65
C GLY A 104 1.77 19.79 9.81
N LEU A 105 1.62 18.91 8.84
CA LEU A 105 0.41 18.79 8.02
C LEU A 105 -0.78 18.31 8.86
N ARG A 106 -1.99 18.66 8.42
CA ARG A 106 -3.24 18.10 8.95
C ARG A 106 -3.46 16.71 8.34
N VAL A 107 -2.88 15.69 8.97
CA VAL A 107 -2.84 14.33 8.42
C VAL A 107 -4.08 13.53 8.78
N VAL A 108 -4.68 12.87 7.78
CA VAL A 108 -5.57 11.72 7.92
C VAL A 108 -4.79 10.48 7.54
N ASP A 109 -4.68 9.52 8.44
CA ASP A 109 -4.06 8.22 8.18
C ASP A 109 -5.03 7.33 7.41
N GLY A 110 -4.58 6.75 6.32
CA GLY A 110 -5.36 5.95 5.39
C GLY A 110 -4.80 4.54 5.18
N GLY A 111 -5.68 3.55 5.12
CA GLY A 111 -5.31 2.17 4.83
C GLY A 111 -6.15 1.58 3.70
N ILE A 112 -5.57 1.38 2.51
CA ILE A 112 -6.28 0.82 1.37
C ILE A 112 -6.21 -0.71 1.41
N ILE A 113 -7.38 -1.37 1.47
CA ILE A 113 -7.52 -2.82 1.38
C ILE A 113 -8.41 -3.15 0.18
N ALA A 114 -7.79 -3.56 -0.92
CA ALA A 114 -8.48 -3.94 -2.15
C ALA A 114 -8.56 -5.47 -2.25
N ARG A 115 -9.79 -5.99 -2.28
CA ARG A 115 -10.11 -7.40 -2.53
C ARG A 115 -11.23 -7.49 -3.57
N THR A 116 -12.42 -7.93 -3.16
CA THR A 116 -13.64 -7.85 -3.98
C THR A 116 -14.15 -6.42 -4.06
N ASN A 117 -14.04 -5.70 -2.94
CA ASN A 117 -14.33 -4.27 -2.82
C ASN A 117 -13.04 -3.53 -2.47
N VAL A 118 -13.00 -2.25 -2.75
CA VAL A 118 -11.92 -1.35 -2.32
C VAL A 118 -12.39 -0.61 -1.07
N ASN A 119 -11.74 -0.87 0.04
CA ASN A 119 -12.00 -0.18 1.29
C ASN A 119 -10.84 0.77 1.59
N LEU A 120 -11.15 2.03 1.81
CA LEU A 120 -10.24 3.06 2.31
C LEU A 120 -10.60 3.33 3.78
N TYR A 121 -9.85 2.72 4.68
CA TYR A 121 -9.98 2.98 6.11
C TYR A 121 -9.30 4.28 6.46
N LEU A 122 -9.93 5.11 7.29
CA LEU A 122 -9.47 6.46 7.63
C LEU A 122 -9.42 6.63 9.14
N SER A 123 -8.36 7.23 9.66
CA SER A 123 -8.24 7.57 11.09
C SER A 123 -7.50 8.91 11.29
N GLY A 124 -7.77 9.58 12.40
CA GLY A 124 -7.24 10.91 12.69
C GLY A 124 -8.26 11.84 13.32
N GLY A 125 -8.23 13.12 12.99
CA GLY A 125 -9.22 14.10 13.44
C GLY A 125 -10.60 13.83 12.84
N GLU A 126 -11.67 13.86 13.65
CA GLU A 126 -13.03 13.51 13.21
C GLU A 126 -13.50 14.36 12.02
N GLY A 127 -13.21 15.67 12.04
CA GLY A 127 -13.63 16.59 10.98
C GLY A 127 -12.91 16.33 9.67
N GLU A 128 -11.60 16.09 9.73
CA GLU A 128 -10.77 15.78 8.57
C GLU A 128 -11.15 14.42 7.97
N VAL A 129 -11.35 13.41 8.82
CA VAL A 129 -11.79 12.07 8.40
C VAL A 129 -13.15 12.13 7.72
N ALA A 130 -14.11 12.88 8.27
CA ALA A 130 -15.43 13.06 7.65
C ALA A 130 -15.33 13.74 6.28
N ALA A 131 -14.55 14.82 6.16
CA ALA A 131 -14.37 15.55 4.90
C ALA A 131 -13.73 14.66 3.81
N VAL A 132 -12.79 13.77 4.18
CA VAL A 132 -12.20 12.81 3.24
C VAL A 132 -13.21 11.72 2.87
N ALA A 133 -13.99 11.21 3.84
CA ALA A 133 -14.94 10.14 3.59
C ALA A 133 -16.06 10.59 2.63
N GLU A 134 -16.55 11.82 2.76
CA GLU A 134 -17.57 12.41 1.88
C GLU A 134 -17.19 12.40 0.40
N LEU A 135 -15.89 12.45 0.06
CA LEU A 135 -15.42 12.36 -1.34
C LEU A 135 -15.78 11.04 -2.02
N PHE A 136 -16.08 10.00 -1.25
CA PHE A 136 -16.32 8.66 -1.76
C PHE A 136 -17.76 8.19 -1.61
N ASP A 137 -18.68 9.08 -1.23
CA ASP A 137 -20.09 8.76 -1.07
C ASP A 137 -20.69 8.27 -2.41
N GLY A 138 -21.23 7.05 -2.40
CA GLY A 138 -21.85 6.45 -3.57
C GLY A 138 -20.87 5.94 -4.65
N SER A 139 -19.57 5.94 -4.38
CA SER A 139 -18.52 5.43 -5.28
C SER A 139 -18.21 3.94 -5.03
N ASP A 140 -17.33 3.38 -5.87
CA ASP A 140 -16.84 2.01 -5.74
C ASP A 140 -15.75 1.85 -4.64
N VAL A 141 -15.31 2.95 -4.02
CA VAL A 141 -14.41 2.98 -2.88
C VAL A 141 -15.21 3.23 -1.60
N ASN A 142 -15.22 2.25 -0.70
CA ASN A 142 -15.85 2.43 0.61
C ASN A 142 -14.89 3.17 1.55
N ALA A 143 -15.10 4.43 1.81
CA ALA A 143 -14.39 5.18 2.84
C ALA A 143 -14.98 4.86 4.21
N ILE A 144 -14.16 4.31 5.11
CA ILE A 144 -14.59 3.75 6.39
C ILE A 144 -13.82 4.42 7.53
N PRO A 145 -14.45 5.37 8.25
CA PRO A 145 -13.85 5.94 9.44
C PRO A 145 -13.56 4.87 10.51
N LEU A 146 -12.37 4.90 11.08
CA LEU A 146 -11.97 4.05 12.21
C LEU A 146 -11.89 4.87 13.49
N PRO A 147 -12.22 4.28 14.63
CA PRO A 147 -11.92 4.89 15.92
C PRO A 147 -10.39 4.90 16.13
N GLY A 148 -9.90 5.97 16.74
CA GLY A 148 -8.48 6.15 17.05
C GLY A 148 -7.86 7.33 16.32
N GLY A 149 -6.61 7.64 16.68
CA GLY A 149 -5.80 8.69 16.07
C GLY A 149 -5.07 8.22 14.81
N ILE A 150 -4.15 9.06 14.34
CA ILE A 150 -3.18 8.71 13.29
C ILE A 150 -2.46 7.43 13.69
N GLY A 151 -2.27 6.52 12.73
CA GLY A 151 -1.69 5.20 12.93
C GLY A 151 -2.71 4.05 13.01
N ALA A 152 -4.01 4.32 13.29
CA ALA A 152 -4.99 3.24 13.43
C ALA A 152 -5.33 2.58 12.09
N ALA A 153 -5.46 3.34 11.00
CA ALA A 153 -5.69 2.80 9.66
C ALA A 153 -4.44 2.07 9.13
N SER A 154 -3.25 2.63 9.35
CA SER A 154 -1.97 1.96 9.08
C SER A 154 -1.82 0.65 9.86
N ALA A 155 -2.20 0.61 11.16
CA ALA A 155 -2.16 -0.61 11.96
C ALA A 155 -3.07 -1.71 11.39
N LEU A 156 -4.30 -1.36 11.00
CA LEU A 156 -5.20 -2.29 10.32
C LEU A 156 -4.59 -2.79 9.01
N LYS A 157 -3.99 -1.90 8.22
CA LYS A 157 -3.31 -2.25 6.96
C LYS A 157 -2.15 -3.22 7.19
N MET A 158 -1.31 -2.98 8.20
CA MET A 158 -0.19 -3.88 8.54
C MET A 158 -0.69 -5.23 9.04
N ALA A 159 -1.69 -5.27 9.92
CA ALA A 159 -2.27 -6.51 10.42
C ALA A 159 -2.90 -7.34 9.30
N PHE A 160 -3.68 -6.71 8.42
CA PHE A 160 -4.31 -7.39 7.28
C PHE A 160 -3.26 -7.84 6.24
N GLY A 161 -2.27 -7.00 5.93
CA GLY A 161 -1.17 -7.33 5.02
C GLY A 161 -0.39 -8.54 5.50
N GLY A 162 -0.07 -8.58 6.79
CA GLY A 162 0.59 -9.72 7.45
C GLY A 162 -0.23 -11.01 7.29
N TRP A 163 -1.49 -11.00 7.70
CA TRP A 163 -2.37 -12.14 7.56
C TRP A 163 -2.45 -12.65 6.10
N ASN A 164 -2.73 -11.76 5.17
CA ASN A 164 -3.02 -12.12 3.78
C ASN A 164 -1.77 -12.59 3.01
N LYS A 165 -0.65 -11.88 3.13
CA LYS A 165 0.55 -12.13 2.34
C LYS A 165 1.48 -13.16 2.97
N ILE A 166 1.75 -13.05 4.27
CA ILE A 166 2.58 -14.04 4.98
C ILE A 166 1.94 -15.43 4.89
N GLY A 167 0.61 -15.52 4.92
CA GLY A 167 -0.10 -16.78 4.72
C GLY A 167 0.24 -17.48 3.41
N VAL A 168 0.32 -16.75 2.30
CA VAL A 168 0.73 -17.29 0.99
C VAL A 168 2.20 -17.70 0.99
N LEU A 169 3.07 -16.90 1.58
CA LEU A 169 4.51 -17.19 1.66
C LEU A 169 4.78 -18.39 2.57
N LEU A 170 4.04 -18.55 3.66
CA LEU A 170 4.07 -19.72 4.53
C LEU A 170 3.62 -20.97 3.77
N ALA A 171 2.54 -20.89 2.97
CA ALA A 171 2.11 -22.00 2.13
C ALA A 171 3.20 -22.41 1.14
N ALA A 172 3.90 -21.44 0.53
CA ALA A 172 5.01 -21.73 -0.37
C ALA A 172 6.16 -22.49 0.33
N GLN A 173 6.56 -22.05 1.51
CA GLN A 173 7.57 -22.74 2.30
C GLN A 173 7.12 -24.15 2.68
N SER A 174 5.85 -24.32 3.08
CA SER A 174 5.28 -25.61 3.39
C SER A 174 5.30 -26.57 2.19
N TYR A 175 4.94 -26.08 0.99
CA TYR A 175 5.03 -26.85 -0.25
C TYR A 175 6.46 -27.18 -0.65
N ALA A 176 7.44 -26.29 -0.43
CA ALA A 176 8.84 -26.58 -0.66
C ALA A 176 9.34 -27.74 0.20
N ILE A 177 8.98 -27.76 1.48
CA ILE A 177 9.25 -28.88 2.40
C ILE A 177 8.59 -30.17 1.89
N ALA A 178 7.28 -30.13 1.64
CA ALA A 178 6.50 -31.30 1.24
C ALA A 178 6.98 -31.89 -0.09
N ARG A 179 7.38 -31.04 -1.05
CA ARG A 179 7.96 -31.44 -2.33
C ARG A 179 9.31 -32.14 -2.15
N ALA A 180 10.16 -31.64 -1.25
CA ALA A 180 11.46 -32.22 -0.97
C ALA A 180 11.36 -33.68 -0.45
N TYR A 181 10.28 -34.02 0.23
CA TYR A 181 10.00 -35.35 0.76
C TYR A 181 8.94 -36.15 -0.05
N GLY A 182 8.48 -35.61 -1.18
CA GLY A 182 7.50 -36.31 -2.05
C GLY A 182 6.07 -36.42 -1.49
N VAL A 183 5.71 -35.55 -0.53
CA VAL A 183 4.41 -35.61 0.19
C VAL A 183 3.50 -34.41 -0.12
N ALA A 184 3.74 -33.66 -1.18
CA ALA A 184 2.95 -32.46 -1.52
C ALA A 184 1.46 -32.78 -1.74
N GLY A 185 1.12 -33.97 -2.30
CA GLY A 185 -0.27 -34.40 -2.45
C GLY A 185 -0.98 -34.64 -1.12
N ALA A 186 -0.27 -35.15 -0.11
CA ALA A 186 -0.83 -35.32 1.22
C ALA A 186 -1.08 -33.96 1.90
N LEU A 187 -0.15 -33.00 1.76
CA LEU A 187 -0.33 -31.64 2.27
C LEU A 187 -1.57 -30.94 1.66
N ALA A 188 -1.78 -31.12 0.35
CA ALA A 188 -2.99 -30.61 -0.31
C ALA A 188 -4.26 -31.26 0.25
N GLY A 189 -4.20 -32.55 0.56
CA GLY A 189 -5.30 -33.30 1.22
C GLY A 189 -5.68 -32.76 2.60
N GLU A 190 -4.74 -32.16 3.33
CA GLU A 190 -4.97 -31.47 4.60
C GLU A 190 -5.50 -30.04 4.44
N GLY A 191 -5.84 -29.62 3.22
CA GLY A 191 -6.47 -28.33 2.95
C GLY A 191 -5.51 -27.15 2.79
N VAL A 192 -4.20 -27.39 2.71
CA VAL A 192 -3.23 -26.32 2.41
C VAL A 192 -3.22 -26.07 0.91
N GLY A 193 -3.81 -24.94 0.47
CA GLY A 193 -3.90 -24.57 -0.94
C GLY A 193 -2.59 -24.00 -1.49
N ALA A 194 -2.27 -24.31 -2.74
CA ALA A 194 -1.11 -23.77 -3.46
C ALA A 194 -1.48 -22.69 -4.49
N GLU A 195 -2.77 -22.48 -4.75
CA GLU A 195 -3.28 -21.65 -5.88
C GLU A 195 -2.85 -20.18 -5.78
N GLY A 196 -2.61 -19.69 -4.57
CA GLY A 196 -2.15 -18.32 -4.31
C GLY A 196 -0.67 -18.10 -4.68
N ILE A 197 0.15 -19.14 -4.65
CA ILE A 197 1.62 -19.03 -4.78
C ILE A 197 2.04 -18.51 -6.15
N PRO A 198 1.59 -19.09 -7.31
CA PRO A 198 1.96 -18.58 -8.63
C PRO A 198 1.47 -17.15 -8.90
N ARG A 199 0.34 -16.75 -8.28
CA ARG A 199 -0.19 -15.38 -8.39
C ARG A 199 0.61 -14.37 -7.55
N ALA A 200 1.27 -14.81 -6.50
CA ALA A 200 2.09 -13.99 -5.62
C ALA A 200 3.47 -13.70 -6.22
N GLY A 201 4.11 -14.67 -6.85
CA GLY A 201 5.46 -14.58 -7.40
C GLY A 201 5.71 -13.29 -8.21
N PRO A 202 4.93 -12.99 -9.28
CA PRO A 202 5.12 -11.79 -10.10
C PRO A 202 4.94 -10.47 -9.36
N LYS A 203 4.32 -10.49 -8.18
CA LYS A 203 3.98 -9.32 -7.36
C LYS A 203 4.87 -9.17 -6.13
N ALA A 204 5.64 -10.19 -5.78
CA ALA A 204 6.41 -10.27 -4.54
C ALA A 204 7.40 -9.11 -4.37
N TRP A 205 8.00 -8.65 -5.45
CA TRP A 205 8.90 -7.50 -5.45
C TRP A 205 8.29 -6.23 -4.84
N ARG A 206 6.95 -6.06 -4.93
CA ARG A 206 6.21 -4.93 -4.32
C ARG A 206 5.92 -5.18 -2.84
N TRP A 207 5.93 -6.43 -2.42
CA TRP A 207 5.55 -6.81 -1.07
C TRP A 207 6.72 -6.74 -0.08
N GLN A 208 7.96 -6.77 -0.56
CA GLN A 208 9.14 -6.75 0.29
C GLN A 208 9.10 -5.58 1.29
N ALA A 209 8.96 -4.35 0.80
CA ALA A 209 8.88 -3.17 1.66
C ALA A 209 7.70 -3.25 2.65
N GLU A 210 6.54 -3.77 2.22
CA GLU A 210 5.39 -3.93 3.13
C GLU A 210 5.65 -5.00 4.21
N MET A 211 6.40 -6.05 3.92
CA MET A 211 6.81 -7.04 4.93
C MET A 211 7.80 -6.43 5.94
N GLU A 212 8.68 -5.57 5.50
CA GLU A 212 9.59 -4.81 6.36
C GLU A 212 8.81 -3.85 7.28
N GLU A 213 7.78 -3.16 6.77
CA GLU A 213 6.87 -2.32 7.57
C GLU A 213 6.09 -3.13 8.60
N ILE A 214 5.66 -4.34 8.27
CA ILE A 214 5.00 -5.26 9.22
C ILE A 214 5.98 -5.68 10.31
N ALA A 215 7.23 -6.00 9.96
CA ALA A 215 8.26 -6.33 10.93
C ALA A 215 8.54 -5.14 11.87
N ALA A 216 8.68 -3.93 11.33
CA ALA A 216 8.88 -2.71 12.10
C ALA A 216 7.69 -2.42 13.02
N THR A 217 6.47 -2.65 12.56
CA THR A 217 5.25 -2.51 13.39
C THR A 217 5.27 -3.50 14.56
N CYS A 218 5.63 -4.76 14.31
CA CYS A 218 5.77 -5.76 15.37
C CYS A 218 6.83 -5.35 16.38
N ALA A 219 8.02 -4.92 15.92
CA ALA A 219 9.11 -4.48 16.78
C ALA A 219 8.71 -3.30 17.68
N ALA A 220 8.02 -2.31 17.14
CA ALA A 220 7.53 -1.15 17.87
C ALA A 220 6.54 -1.52 19.00
N LEU A 221 5.80 -2.61 18.82
CA LEU A 221 4.85 -3.14 19.80
C LEU A 221 5.47 -4.18 20.74
N GLY A 222 6.78 -4.47 20.64
CA GLY A 222 7.43 -5.55 21.39
C GLY A 222 7.00 -6.96 20.99
N LEU A 223 6.41 -7.12 19.80
CA LEU A 223 6.04 -8.42 19.23
C LEU A 223 7.22 -9.02 18.43
N PRO A 224 7.27 -10.35 18.26
CA PRO A 224 8.28 -10.98 17.41
C PRO A 224 8.19 -10.50 15.96
N GLU A 225 9.26 -9.87 15.46
CA GLU A 225 9.35 -9.34 14.09
C GLU A 225 9.74 -10.39 13.04
N GLY A 226 10.15 -11.58 13.46
CA GLY A 226 10.75 -12.62 12.60
C GLY A 226 9.86 -13.06 11.44
N LEU A 227 8.54 -13.09 11.61
CA LEU A 227 7.61 -13.45 10.52
C LEU A 227 7.67 -12.44 9.37
N GLY A 228 7.69 -11.14 9.66
CA GLY A 228 7.80 -10.10 8.64
C GLY A 228 9.15 -10.16 7.94
N LYS A 229 10.25 -10.31 8.67
CA LYS A 229 11.61 -10.42 8.12
C LYS A 229 11.77 -11.63 7.21
N ALA A 230 11.33 -12.81 7.63
CA ALA A 230 11.36 -14.01 6.80
C ALA A 230 10.48 -13.88 5.54
N ALA A 231 9.34 -13.23 5.67
CA ALA A 231 8.48 -12.95 4.52
C ALA A 231 9.13 -11.98 3.52
N ALA A 232 9.83 -10.95 3.99
CA ALA A 232 10.59 -10.02 3.14
C ALA A 232 11.70 -10.76 2.37
N GLU A 233 12.41 -11.68 3.01
CA GLU A 233 13.43 -12.52 2.35
C GLU A 233 12.83 -13.38 1.22
N VAL A 234 11.68 -14.00 1.44
CA VAL A 234 10.99 -14.75 0.38
C VAL A 234 10.60 -13.82 -0.78
N CYS A 235 10.09 -12.63 -0.48
CA CYS A 235 9.73 -11.65 -1.51
C CYS A 235 10.94 -11.20 -2.33
N GLU A 236 12.10 -10.98 -1.70
CA GLU A 236 13.35 -10.65 -2.37
C GLU A 236 13.78 -11.77 -3.35
N ARG A 237 13.76 -13.02 -2.92
CA ARG A 237 14.08 -14.19 -3.77
C ARG A 237 13.19 -14.28 -5.00
N TRP A 238 11.91 -13.92 -4.87
CA TRP A 238 10.94 -13.94 -5.95
C TRP A 238 10.93 -12.67 -6.83
N ALA A 239 11.69 -11.62 -6.48
CA ALA A 239 11.71 -10.36 -7.22
C ALA A 239 12.09 -10.53 -8.71
N ARG A 240 12.88 -11.55 -9.06
CA ARG A 240 13.25 -11.90 -10.43
C ARG A 240 12.06 -12.27 -11.33
N HIS A 241 10.93 -12.68 -10.75
CA HIS A 241 9.71 -13.05 -11.47
C HIS A 241 8.79 -11.88 -11.79
N ARG A 242 9.24 -10.64 -11.57
CA ARG A 242 8.46 -9.43 -11.83
C ARG A 242 7.86 -9.44 -13.24
N GLY A 243 6.52 -9.34 -13.32
CA GLY A 243 5.78 -9.29 -14.59
C GLY A 243 5.78 -10.59 -15.39
N GLY A 244 6.35 -11.68 -14.85
CA GLY A 244 6.34 -13.00 -15.47
C GLY A 244 5.14 -13.85 -15.08
N THR A 245 5.16 -15.11 -15.53
CA THR A 245 4.16 -16.14 -15.18
C THR A 245 4.90 -17.40 -14.70
N PRO A 246 5.56 -17.34 -13.51
CA PRO A 246 6.35 -18.46 -13.02
C PRO A 246 5.46 -19.65 -12.68
N GLU A 247 5.99 -20.83 -12.95
CA GLU A 247 5.41 -22.09 -12.48
C GLU A 247 5.64 -22.25 -10.97
N LEU A 248 4.74 -23.01 -10.32
CA LEU A 248 4.88 -23.29 -8.89
C LEU A 248 6.26 -23.88 -8.55
N SER A 249 6.76 -24.77 -9.39
CA SER A 249 8.07 -25.43 -9.18
C SER A 249 9.24 -24.44 -9.13
N GLU A 250 9.23 -23.43 -9.99
CA GLU A 250 10.28 -22.40 -10.05
C GLU A 250 10.30 -21.57 -8.76
N LEU A 251 9.11 -21.14 -8.30
CA LEU A 251 8.97 -20.37 -7.06
C LEU A 251 9.42 -21.16 -5.83
N LEU A 252 9.15 -22.48 -5.78
CA LEU A 252 9.58 -23.33 -4.68
C LEU A 252 11.08 -23.63 -4.72
N ASP A 253 11.68 -23.71 -5.92
CA ASP A 253 13.13 -23.91 -6.06
C ASP A 253 13.91 -22.68 -5.61
N ASP A 254 13.38 -21.47 -5.82
CA ASP A 254 13.98 -20.21 -5.35
C ASP A 254 14.05 -20.06 -3.83
N LEU A 255 13.24 -20.80 -3.10
CA LEU A 255 13.27 -20.77 -1.62
C LEU A 255 14.49 -21.53 -1.06
N ARG A 256 15.20 -22.31 -1.88
CA ARG A 256 16.40 -23.03 -1.43
C ARG A 256 17.55 -22.04 -1.25
N VAL A 257 18.21 -22.15 -0.11
CA VAL A 257 19.50 -21.49 0.11
C VAL A 257 20.53 -22.29 -0.70
N THR A 258 21.08 -21.68 -1.76
CA THR A 258 22.26 -22.21 -2.44
C THR A 258 23.46 -21.66 -1.71
N ASP A 259 24.31 -22.57 -1.20
CA ASP A 259 25.60 -22.24 -0.59
C ASP A 259 26.50 -21.46 -1.57
#